data_e4f64d26a12f74dad22371976d607886
#
_entry.id   e4f64d26a12f74dad22371976d607886
#
_cell.length_a   1.000
_cell.length_b   1.000
_cell.length_c   1.000
_cell.angle_alpha   90.00
_cell.angle_beta   90.00
_cell.angle_gamma   90.00
#
_symmetry.space_group_name_H-M   'P 1'
#
loop_
_entity.id
_entity.type
_entity.pdbx_description
1 polymer ?
#
loop_
_entity_poly.entity_id
_entity_poly.type
_entity_poly.pdbx_seq_one_letter_code
_entity_poly.pdbx_strand_id
1 'polypeptide(L)'
;MLGVPRTTLITVERAIAEAKLGPKHAELQEWSVLATFLAQQALALESGTAGTFGEYIRALPRRTGSVLDWPEDEVDKLLKGSPSRLAAAERQDSVNAAIDEIRSYFPEITVGALRWAFDILFSRLIRLDAMGGELALVPWADMLNHKPGCAAFIDLNGDAVNLTTDRSYVKGEQVWASYGQRPSSELLISYGFAPEVGENPDDEYALTLGVDVNDPLADAKAQVLRDMGLSPVETFPLRLNGYPRQLLQYASFILCNPEKPSELKGLAQSAFTGSANIGQSIFDSVRGLTNGKARGKQGVILGGVAGEIAVREMLADLCAEALSAYPNTLEKDKGLAQGRMPDFPGADAWTGVAPDAIRATQRSVSAARV
;
A
#
# COMPACT_ATOMS: atom_id res chain seq x y z
N MET A 1 -7.82 28.06 6.81
CA MET A 1 -8.55 26.78 7.00
C MET A 1 -9.30 26.50 5.71
N LEU A 2 -9.04 25.39 5.08
CA LEU A 2 -9.80 24.94 3.90
C LEU A 2 -10.91 24.03 4.44
N GLY A 3 -12.17 24.39 4.22
CA GLY A 3 -13.32 23.57 4.61
C GLY A 3 -14.09 23.15 3.36
N VAL A 4 -14.27 21.84 3.14
CA VAL A 4 -15.07 21.28 2.06
C VAL A 4 -16.40 20.82 2.63
N PRO A 5 -17.55 21.36 2.17
CA PRO A 5 -18.85 20.98 2.69
C PRO A 5 -19.12 19.47 2.52
N ARG A 6 -19.68 18.84 3.56
CA ARG A 6 -20.05 17.40 3.52
C ARG A 6 -20.91 17.06 2.30
N THR A 7 -21.77 17.99 1.89
CA THR A 7 -22.65 17.83 0.72
C THR A 7 -21.93 17.71 -0.62
N THR A 8 -20.61 17.96 -0.67
CA THR A 8 -19.79 17.82 -1.90
C THR A 8 -18.99 16.53 -1.94
N LEU A 9 -18.99 15.73 -0.86
CA LEU A 9 -18.29 14.46 -0.83
C LEU A 9 -18.90 13.46 -1.81
N ILE A 10 -18.06 12.62 -2.38
CA ILE A 10 -18.50 11.47 -3.17
C ILE A 10 -18.28 10.23 -2.31
N THR A 11 -19.32 9.84 -1.59
CA THR A 11 -19.40 8.64 -0.76
C THR A 11 -20.06 7.50 -1.54
N VAL A 12 -19.97 6.28 -1.01
CA VAL A 12 -20.67 5.11 -1.58
C VAL A 12 -22.18 5.35 -1.62
N GLU A 13 -22.78 5.86 -0.54
CA GLU A 13 -24.22 6.17 -0.47
C GLU A 13 -24.63 7.15 -1.57
N ARG A 14 -23.85 8.20 -1.76
CA ARG A 14 -24.11 9.19 -2.79
C ARG A 14 -23.93 8.63 -4.20
N ALA A 15 -22.90 7.82 -4.42
CA ALA A 15 -22.67 7.15 -5.70
C ALA A 15 -23.85 6.25 -6.07
N ILE A 16 -24.40 5.50 -5.11
CA ILE A 16 -25.60 4.68 -5.32
C ILE A 16 -26.81 5.54 -5.71
N ALA A 17 -27.03 6.64 -5.00
CA ALA A 17 -28.19 7.52 -5.23
C ALA A 17 -28.14 8.21 -6.60
N GLU A 18 -26.97 8.64 -7.07
CA GLU A 18 -26.80 9.43 -8.30
C GLU A 18 -26.51 8.58 -9.54
N ALA A 19 -25.87 7.43 -9.40
CA ALA A 19 -25.37 6.61 -10.52
C ALA A 19 -26.43 5.76 -11.23
N LYS A 20 -27.66 5.75 -10.76
CA LYS A 20 -28.75 4.91 -11.30
C LYS A 20 -28.36 3.42 -11.44
N LEU A 21 -27.57 2.92 -10.49
CA LEU A 21 -27.05 1.54 -10.53
C LEU A 21 -28.16 0.49 -10.35
N GLY A 22 -29.35 0.91 -9.93
CA GLY A 22 -30.47 0.01 -9.64
C GLY A 22 -30.09 -0.98 -8.53
N PRO A 23 -30.77 -2.11 -8.38
CA PRO A 23 -30.48 -3.10 -7.34
C PRO A 23 -29.12 -3.80 -7.51
N LYS A 24 -28.50 -3.71 -8.68
CA LYS A 24 -27.22 -4.38 -9.00
C LYS A 24 -26.03 -3.87 -8.14
N HIS A 25 -26.13 -2.65 -7.59
CA HIS A 25 -25.08 -2.14 -6.71
C HIS A 25 -24.88 -2.99 -5.45
N ALA A 26 -25.90 -3.70 -4.99
CA ALA A 26 -25.81 -4.54 -3.80
C ALA A 26 -24.90 -5.79 -3.99
N GLU A 27 -24.57 -6.14 -5.23
CA GLU A 27 -23.69 -7.23 -5.59
C GLU A 27 -22.24 -6.79 -5.78
N LEU A 28 -22.00 -5.46 -5.87
CA LEU A 28 -20.68 -4.88 -6.06
C LEU A 28 -20.05 -4.49 -4.72
N GLN A 29 -18.73 -4.59 -4.64
CA GLN A 29 -17.97 -4.03 -3.54
C GLN A 29 -18.03 -2.49 -3.56
N GLU A 30 -17.88 -1.83 -2.41
CA GLU A 30 -17.96 -0.37 -2.26
C GLU A 30 -17.05 0.39 -3.23
N TRP A 31 -15.82 -0.06 -3.40
CA TRP A 31 -14.87 0.56 -4.32
C TRP A 31 -15.27 0.37 -5.79
N SER A 32 -15.91 -0.76 -6.14
CA SER A 32 -16.48 -1.00 -7.47
C SER A 32 -17.67 -0.11 -7.75
N VAL A 33 -18.50 0.18 -6.74
CA VAL A 33 -19.60 1.16 -6.83
C VAL A 33 -19.05 2.56 -7.13
N LEU A 34 -18.04 3.01 -6.37
CA LEU A 34 -17.40 4.30 -6.58
C LEU A 34 -16.73 4.40 -7.97
N ALA A 35 -16.04 3.32 -8.42
CA ALA A 35 -15.42 3.28 -9.74
C ALA A 35 -16.46 3.36 -10.86
N THR A 36 -17.57 2.64 -10.73
CA THR A 36 -18.68 2.69 -11.68
C THR A 36 -19.25 4.10 -11.78
N PHE A 37 -19.50 4.73 -10.64
CA PHE A 37 -19.98 6.13 -10.61
C PHE A 37 -19.01 7.09 -11.29
N LEU A 38 -17.71 7.05 -10.94
CA LEU A 38 -16.71 7.92 -11.56
C LEU A 38 -16.60 7.72 -13.07
N ALA A 39 -16.59 6.46 -13.52
CA ALA A 39 -16.55 6.14 -14.95
C ALA A 39 -17.77 6.69 -15.69
N GLN A 40 -18.97 6.58 -15.11
CA GLN A 40 -20.20 7.17 -15.68
C GLN A 40 -20.10 8.70 -15.74
N GLN A 41 -19.60 9.37 -14.71
CA GLN A 41 -19.41 10.82 -14.70
C GLN A 41 -18.40 11.28 -15.76
N ALA A 42 -17.31 10.53 -15.95
CA ALA A 42 -16.32 10.82 -16.98
C ALA A 42 -16.93 10.70 -18.39
N LEU A 43 -17.67 9.64 -18.67
CA LEU A 43 -18.37 9.45 -19.95
C LEU A 43 -19.46 10.52 -20.19
N ALA A 44 -20.17 10.92 -19.13
CA ALA A 44 -21.14 12.01 -19.20
C ALA A 44 -20.47 13.36 -19.53
N LEU A 45 -19.30 13.61 -18.97
CA LEU A 45 -18.50 14.81 -19.27
C LEU A 45 -18.07 14.83 -20.76
N GLU A 46 -17.59 13.69 -21.28
CA GLU A 46 -17.18 13.56 -22.69
C GLU A 46 -18.36 13.76 -23.66
N SER A 47 -19.55 13.31 -23.28
CA SER A 47 -20.78 13.49 -24.08
C SER A 47 -21.44 14.85 -23.90
N GLY A 48 -20.87 15.75 -23.10
CA GLY A 48 -21.44 17.09 -22.84
C GLY A 48 -22.65 17.11 -21.91
N THR A 49 -22.92 16.00 -21.19
CA THR A 49 -24.06 15.85 -20.27
C THR A 49 -23.59 15.83 -18.79
N ALA A 50 -22.48 16.51 -18.49
CA ALA A 50 -21.90 16.52 -17.17
C ALA A 50 -22.87 16.95 -16.07
N GLY A 51 -22.93 16.18 -14.98
CA GLY A 51 -23.74 16.46 -13.80
C GLY A 51 -23.02 17.38 -12.78
N THR A 52 -23.47 17.32 -11.55
CA THR A 52 -22.98 18.14 -10.40
C THR A 52 -21.47 18.10 -10.22
N PHE A 53 -20.81 16.97 -10.53
CA PHE A 53 -19.39 16.77 -10.37
C PHE A 53 -18.53 17.09 -11.60
N GLY A 54 -19.14 17.61 -12.68
CA GLY A 54 -18.45 17.82 -13.96
C GLY A 54 -17.15 18.64 -13.85
N GLU A 55 -17.13 19.72 -13.06
CA GLU A 55 -15.93 20.54 -12.86
C GLU A 55 -14.85 19.79 -12.07
N TYR A 56 -15.24 19.04 -11.07
CA TYR A 56 -14.32 18.20 -10.32
C TYR A 56 -13.70 17.12 -11.21
N ILE A 57 -14.52 16.37 -11.95
CA ILE A 57 -14.05 15.32 -12.88
C ILE A 57 -13.10 15.91 -13.94
N ARG A 58 -13.38 17.13 -14.44
CA ARG A 58 -12.49 17.83 -15.39
C ARG A 58 -11.14 18.19 -14.79
N ALA A 59 -11.10 18.48 -13.48
CA ALA A 59 -9.88 18.81 -12.76
C ALA A 59 -9.02 17.59 -12.40
N LEU A 60 -9.59 16.38 -12.41
CA LEU A 60 -8.84 15.16 -12.11
C LEU A 60 -7.82 14.84 -13.22
N PRO A 61 -6.65 14.28 -12.84
CA PRO A 61 -5.64 13.92 -13.81
C PRO A 61 -6.14 12.80 -14.73
N ARG A 62 -5.74 12.82 -15.98
CA ARG A 62 -6.03 11.72 -16.92
C ARG A 62 -5.22 10.47 -16.64
N ARG A 63 -4.07 10.60 -15.98
CA ARG A 63 -3.18 9.53 -15.52
C ARG A 63 -2.54 9.95 -14.21
N THR A 64 -2.40 9.02 -13.28
CA THR A 64 -1.73 9.25 -11.98
C THR A 64 -0.27 8.80 -12.01
N GLY A 65 0.09 7.91 -12.94
CA GLY A 65 1.39 7.26 -12.99
C GLY A 65 1.47 5.99 -12.14
N SER A 66 0.35 5.54 -11.55
CA SER A 66 0.29 4.31 -10.78
C SER A 66 0.57 3.08 -11.66
N VAL A 67 0.89 1.96 -11.02
CA VAL A 67 1.21 0.70 -11.72
C VAL A 67 0.04 0.14 -12.53
N LEU A 68 -1.18 0.64 -12.36
CA LEU A 68 -2.34 0.19 -13.13
C LEU A 68 -2.22 0.48 -14.63
N ASP A 69 -1.48 1.54 -14.98
CA ASP A 69 -1.24 1.93 -16.37
C ASP A 69 0.05 1.32 -16.95
N TRP A 70 0.81 0.58 -16.16
CA TRP A 70 2.07 0.01 -16.63
C TRP A 70 1.83 -1.29 -17.41
N PRO A 71 2.49 -1.47 -18.57
CA PRO A 71 2.54 -2.76 -19.23
C PRO A 71 3.18 -3.83 -18.32
N GLU A 72 2.72 -5.07 -18.45
CA GLU A 72 3.21 -6.19 -17.62
C GLU A 72 4.72 -6.38 -17.74
N ASP A 73 5.28 -6.27 -18.94
CA ASP A 73 6.70 -6.35 -19.18
C ASP A 73 7.50 -5.22 -18.54
N GLU A 74 6.91 -4.04 -18.37
CA GLU A 74 7.53 -2.94 -17.62
C GLU A 74 7.48 -3.20 -16.10
N VAL A 75 6.37 -3.70 -15.57
CA VAL A 75 6.28 -4.13 -14.17
C VAL A 75 7.38 -5.16 -13.88
N ASP A 76 7.51 -6.18 -14.73
CA ASP A 76 8.50 -7.23 -14.58
C ASP A 76 9.94 -6.71 -14.66
N LYS A 77 10.20 -5.79 -15.56
CA LYS A 77 11.54 -5.21 -15.77
C LYS A 77 11.92 -4.23 -14.65
N LEU A 78 11.02 -3.29 -14.34
CA LEU A 78 11.32 -2.18 -13.43
C LEU A 78 11.25 -2.58 -11.96
N LEU A 79 10.39 -3.54 -11.60
CA LEU A 79 10.24 -4.02 -10.22
C LEU A 79 10.93 -5.37 -9.96
N LYS A 80 11.78 -5.83 -10.90
CA LYS A 80 12.53 -7.09 -10.75
C LYS A 80 13.32 -7.13 -9.45
N GLY A 81 13.16 -8.22 -8.69
CA GLY A 81 13.83 -8.42 -7.40
C GLY A 81 13.15 -7.73 -6.22
N SER A 82 12.19 -6.83 -6.46
CA SER A 82 11.43 -6.16 -5.42
C SER A 82 10.16 -6.93 -5.06
N PRO A 83 9.76 -7.00 -3.76
CA PRO A 83 8.44 -7.47 -3.36
C PRO A 83 7.29 -6.69 -4.02
N SER A 84 7.54 -5.43 -4.38
CA SER A 84 6.58 -4.57 -5.07
C SER A 84 6.12 -5.12 -6.42
N ARG A 85 6.93 -6.00 -7.06
CA ARG A 85 6.54 -6.65 -8.33
C ARG A 85 5.29 -7.50 -8.15
N LEU A 86 5.27 -8.34 -7.13
CA LEU A 86 4.10 -9.19 -6.84
C LEU A 86 2.90 -8.32 -6.44
N ALA A 87 3.09 -7.36 -5.57
CA ALA A 87 2.03 -6.44 -5.14
C ALA A 87 1.42 -5.63 -6.31
N ALA A 88 2.26 -5.22 -7.27
CA ALA A 88 1.78 -4.54 -8.48
C ALA A 88 0.94 -5.46 -9.37
N ALA A 89 1.41 -6.70 -9.61
CA ALA A 89 0.69 -7.70 -10.39
C ALA A 89 -0.67 -8.04 -9.74
N GLU A 90 -0.69 -8.33 -8.44
CA GLU A 90 -1.92 -8.60 -7.69
C GLU A 90 -2.90 -7.42 -7.74
N ARG A 91 -2.41 -6.19 -7.71
CA ARG A 91 -3.23 -4.99 -7.86
C ARG A 91 -3.86 -4.91 -9.26
N GLN A 92 -3.07 -5.17 -10.31
CA GLN A 92 -3.56 -5.18 -11.68
C GLN A 92 -4.61 -6.28 -11.89
N ASP A 93 -4.36 -7.49 -11.39
CA ASP A 93 -5.29 -8.61 -11.48
C ASP A 93 -6.61 -8.33 -10.76
N SER A 94 -6.54 -7.80 -9.53
CA SER A 94 -7.72 -7.44 -8.74
C SER A 94 -8.58 -6.39 -9.44
N VAL A 95 -7.95 -5.38 -10.05
CA VAL A 95 -8.66 -4.34 -10.81
C VAL A 95 -9.26 -4.90 -12.10
N ASN A 96 -8.53 -5.76 -12.81
CA ASN A 96 -9.05 -6.40 -14.02
C ASN A 96 -10.29 -7.25 -13.70
N ALA A 97 -10.25 -8.05 -12.64
CA ALA A 97 -11.40 -8.84 -12.18
C ALA A 97 -12.60 -7.96 -11.81
N ALA A 98 -12.37 -6.85 -11.10
CA ALA A 98 -13.42 -5.91 -10.76
C ALA A 98 -14.01 -5.20 -12.00
N ILE A 99 -13.19 -4.86 -12.98
CA ILE A 99 -13.64 -4.30 -14.27
C ILE A 99 -14.54 -5.29 -15.00
N ASP A 100 -14.16 -6.56 -15.07
CA ASP A 100 -14.95 -7.61 -15.72
C ASP A 100 -16.28 -7.82 -14.99
N GLU A 101 -16.28 -7.83 -13.66
CA GLU A 101 -17.48 -7.91 -12.83
C GLU A 101 -18.42 -6.72 -13.12
N ILE A 102 -17.92 -5.48 -13.05
CA ILE A 102 -18.73 -4.27 -13.32
C ILE A 102 -19.31 -4.33 -14.72
N ARG A 103 -18.53 -4.71 -15.72
CA ARG A 103 -18.99 -4.77 -17.11
C ARG A 103 -20.01 -5.89 -17.39
N SER A 104 -20.05 -6.92 -16.56
CA SER A 104 -21.13 -7.91 -16.63
C SER A 104 -22.51 -7.30 -16.32
N TYR A 105 -22.55 -6.26 -15.52
CA TYR A 105 -23.77 -5.51 -15.16
C TYR A 105 -23.99 -4.24 -16.00
N PHE A 106 -22.89 -3.57 -16.40
CA PHE A 106 -22.87 -2.29 -17.11
C PHE A 106 -21.97 -2.35 -18.35
N PRO A 107 -22.36 -3.11 -19.39
CA PRO A 107 -21.52 -3.35 -20.58
C PRO A 107 -21.20 -2.08 -21.38
N GLU A 108 -22.00 -1.02 -21.22
CA GLU A 108 -21.82 0.27 -21.87
C GLU A 108 -20.61 1.06 -21.33
N ILE A 109 -20.12 0.74 -20.11
CA ILE A 109 -18.95 1.41 -19.53
C ILE A 109 -17.68 0.80 -20.10
N THR A 110 -16.82 1.63 -20.67
CA THR A 110 -15.58 1.16 -21.29
C THR A 110 -14.55 0.71 -20.25
N VAL A 111 -13.72 -0.26 -20.63
CA VAL A 111 -12.57 -0.70 -19.80
C VAL A 111 -11.67 0.49 -19.43
N GLY A 112 -11.41 1.39 -20.38
CA GLY A 112 -10.58 2.58 -20.17
C GLY A 112 -11.14 3.53 -19.11
N ALA A 113 -12.47 3.78 -19.14
CA ALA A 113 -13.11 4.63 -18.13
C ALA A 113 -13.07 4.00 -16.73
N LEU A 114 -13.28 2.68 -16.62
CA LEU A 114 -13.20 1.97 -15.33
C LEU A 114 -11.77 1.93 -14.81
N ARG A 115 -10.78 1.64 -15.67
CA ARG A 115 -9.37 1.65 -15.26
C ARG A 115 -8.93 3.02 -14.74
N TRP A 116 -9.30 4.08 -15.45
CA TRP A 116 -9.08 5.45 -14.99
C TRP A 116 -9.77 5.71 -13.64
N ALA A 117 -11.01 5.25 -13.47
CA ALA A 117 -11.75 5.45 -12.23
C ALA A 117 -11.05 4.75 -11.05
N PHE A 118 -10.58 3.51 -11.21
CA PHE A 118 -9.81 2.82 -10.17
C PHE A 118 -8.49 3.53 -9.87
N ASP A 119 -7.80 4.05 -10.89
CA ASP A 119 -6.56 4.81 -10.71
C ASP A 119 -6.78 6.08 -9.89
N ILE A 120 -7.86 6.80 -10.15
CA ILE A 120 -8.30 7.95 -9.34
C ILE A 120 -8.64 7.53 -7.91
N LEU A 121 -9.39 6.45 -7.73
CA LEU A 121 -9.77 6.00 -6.38
C LEU A 121 -8.54 5.64 -5.54
N PHE A 122 -7.63 4.83 -6.06
CA PHE A 122 -6.45 4.43 -5.29
C PHE A 122 -5.55 5.60 -4.92
N SER A 123 -5.50 6.64 -5.74
CA SER A 123 -4.64 7.81 -5.48
C SER A 123 -5.32 8.92 -4.69
N ARG A 124 -6.67 8.93 -4.55
CA ARG A 124 -7.40 10.08 -4.00
C ARG A 124 -8.47 9.76 -2.96
N LEU A 125 -8.81 8.50 -2.72
CA LEU A 125 -9.74 8.16 -1.65
C LEU A 125 -9.16 8.56 -0.29
N ILE A 126 -9.97 9.29 0.48
CA ILE A 126 -9.65 9.72 1.83
C ILE A 126 -10.52 8.94 2.79
N ARG A 127 -9.89 8.35 3.81
CA ARG A 127 -10.60 7.73 4.92
C ARG A 127 -10.97 8.80 5.94
N LEU A 128 -12.24 8.92 6.24
CA LEU A 128 -12.77 9.89 7.20
C LEU A 128 -13.10 9.18 8.51
N ASP A 129 -12.19 9.25 9.48
CA ASP A 129 -12.34 8.55 10.76
C ASP A 129 -13.56 9.04 11.55
N ALA A 130 -13.89 10.34 11.48
CA ALA A 130 -15.09 10.92 12.07
C ALA A 130 -16.42 10.40 11.46
N MET A 131 -16.36 9.73 10.30
CA MET A 131 -17.47 9.02 9.66
C MET A 131 -17.39 7.49 9.86
N GLY A 132 -16.75 7.02 10.93
CA GLY A 132 -16.58 5.59 11.17
C GLY A 132 -15.58 4.91 10.21
N GLY A 133 -14.72 5.68 9.57
CA GLY A 133 -13.73 5.18 8.62
C GLY A 133 -14.28 5.01 7.20
N GLU A 134 -15.37 5.67 6.86
CA GLU A 134 -15.93 5.70 5.50
C GLU A 134 -14.91 6.27 4.51
N LEU A 135 -14.85 5.68 3.31
CA LEU A 135 -14.03 6.15 2.21
C LEU A 135 -14.82 7.13 1.35
N ALA A 136 -14.21 8.27 1.05
CA ALA A 136 -14.80 9.27 0.19
C ALA A 136 -13.78 9.95 -0.72
N LEU A 137 -14.20 10.38 -1.89
CA LEU A 137 -13.50 11.43 -2.61
C LEU A 137 -13.93 12.78 -2.05
N VAL A 138 -12.97 13.63 -1.74
CA VAL A 138 -13.18 14.94 -1.13
C VAL A 138 -12.68 15.99 -2.12
N PRO A 139 -13.57 16.50 -3.01
CA PRO A 139 -13.18 17.47 -4.02
C PRO A 139 -12.39 18.63 -3.43
N TRP A 140 -11.27 19.00 -4.06
CA TRP A 140 -10.29 20.01 -3.66
C TRP A 140 -9.33 19.57 -2.54
N ALA A 141 -9.76 18.83 -1.51
CA ALA A 141 -8.87 18.35 -0.47
C ALA A 141 -7.91 17.28 -1.00
N ASP A 142 -8.36 16.46 -1.95
CA ASP A 142 -7.60 15.44 -2.64
C ASP A 142 -6.57 15.99 -3.66
N MET A 143 -6.55 17.32 -3.85
CA MET A 143 -5.52 18.00 -4.66
C MET A 143 -4.24 18.32 -3.88
N LEU A 144 -4.25 18.14 -2.55
CA LEU A 144 -3.07 18.34 -1.72
C LEU A 144 -2.07 17.20 -1.93
N ASN A 145 -0.81 17.57 -2.11
CA ASN A 145 0.26 16.58 -2.27
C ASN A 145 0.73 16.03 -0.92
N HIS A 146 1.24 14.81 -0.95
CA HIS A 146 1.84 14.14 0.20
C HIS A 146 3.23 14.66 0.50
N LYS A 147 3.54 14.75 1.80
CA LYS A 147 4.91 14.90 2.30
C LYS A 147 5.15 13.93 3.44
N PRO A 148 6.18 13.07 3.37
CA PRO A 148 6.55 12.19 4.49
C PRO A 148 6.81 12.99 5.76
N GLY A 149 6.36 12.45 6.91
CA GLY A 149 6.53 13.11 8.21
C GLY A 149 5.69 14.37 8.42
N CYS A 150 4.86 14.79 7.46
CA CYS A 150 3.92 15.89 7.64
C CYS A 150 2.84 15.50 8.66
N ALA A 151 2.59 16.37 9.63
CA ALA A 151 1.55 16.18 10.64
C ALA A 151 0.18 16.77 10.22
N ALA A 152 0.08 17.36 9.04
CA ALA A 152 -1.18 17.86 8.52
C ALA A 152 -2.11 16.69 8.14
N PHE A 153 -3.38 16.80 8.51
CA PHE A 153 -4.37 15.76 8.25
C PHE A 153 -5.70 16.36 7.78
N ILE A 154 -6.48 15.52 7.13
CA ILE A 154 -7.81 15.84 6.60
C ILE A 154 -8.81 14.98 7.35
N ASP A 155 -9.84 15.61 7.95
CA ASP A 155 -10.94 14.89 8.58
C ASP A 155 -12.21 15.74 8.60
N LEU A 156 -13.34 15.07 8.84
CA LEU A 156 -14.64 15.71 9.02
C LEU A 156 -14.72 16.39 10.38
N ASN A 157 -15.14 17.65 10.38
CA ASN A 157 -15.45 18.40 11.59
C ASN A 157 -16.77 19.16 11.39
N GLY A 158 -17.84 18.70 12.03
CA GLY A 158 -19.19 19.19 11.82
C GLY A 158 -19.67 18.87 10.38
N ASP A 159 -20.07 19.89 9.64
CA ASP A 159 -20.62 19.77 8.29
C ASP A 159 -19.56 19.98 7.18
N ALA A 160 -18.27 20.01 7.53
CA ALA A 160 -17.20 20.21 6.55
C ALA A 160 -16.00 19.30 6.85
N VAL A 161 -15.37 18.85 5.77
CA VAL A 161 -14.03 18.24 5.84
C VAL A 161 -13.01 19.37 5.87
N ASN A 162 -12.18 19.37 6.91
CA ASN A 162 -11.19 20.39 7.15
C ASN A 162 -9.77 19.84 7.01
N LEU A 163 -8.90 20.65 6.40
CA LEU A 163 -7.47 20.44 6.50
C LEU A 163 -6.95 21.13 7.76
N THR A 164 -6.33 20.36 8.66
CA THR A 164 -5.55 20.87 9.77
C THR A 164 -4.08 20.87 9.36
N THR A 165 -3.48 22.05 9.22
CA THR A 165 -2.08 22.20 8.80
C THR A 165 -1.13 22.00 9.98
N ASP A 166 0.05 21.47 9.71
CA ASP A 166 1.12 21.24 10.68
C ASP A 166 1.86 22.53 11.08
N ARG A 167 1.78 23.57 10.27
CA ARG A 167 2.45 24.86 10.46
C ARG A 167 1.74 25.99 9.70
N SER A 168 2.22 27.21 9.88
CA SER A 168 1.83 28.34 9.05
C SER A 168 2.54 28.31 7.69
N TYR A 169 1.83 28.71 6.65
CA TYR A 169 2.33 28.80 5.28
C TYR A 169 2.26 30.24 4.78
N VAL A 170 3.22 30.61 3.95
CA VAL A 170 3.21 31.93 3.28
C VAL A 170 2.60 31.84 1.89
N LYS A 171 2.19 32.97 1.34
CA LYS A 171 1.60 33.03 -0.01
C LYS A 171 2.54 32.46 -1.07
N GLY A 172 2.06 31.51 -1.86
CA GLY A 172 2.83 30.86 -2.92
C GLY A 172 3.58 29.60 -2.48
N GLU A 173 3.60 29.29 -1.18
CA GLU A 173 4.16 28.05 -0.66
C GLU A 173 3.19 26.89 -0.86
N GLN A 174 3.72 25.72 -1.22
CA GLN A 174 2.90 24.51 -1.34
C GLN A 174 2.46 24.04 0.03
N VAL A 175 1.15 23.81 0.19
CA VAL A 175 0.58 23.17 1.38
C VAL A 175 0.60 21.67 1.19
N TRP A 176 1.04 20.96 2.21
CA TRP A 176 1.19 19.50 2.20
C TRP A 176 0.14 18.84 3.09
N ALA A 177 -0.17 17.59 2.80
CA ALA A 177 -0.96 16.71 3.66
C ALA A 177 -0.22 15.38 3.87
N SER A 178 -0.57 14.67 4.94
CA SER A 178 -0.14 13.29 5.12
C SER A 178 -1.16 12.35 4.50
N TYR A 179 -0.67 11.41 3.66
CA TYR A 179 -1.50 10.29 3.16
C TYR A 179 -1.47 9.08 4.11
N GLY A 180 -0.91 9.26 5.32
CA GLY A 180 -0.65 8.22 6.30
C GLY A 180 0.80 7.73 6.23
N GLN A 181 1.12 6.81 7.13
CA GLN A 181 2.42 6.13 7.17
C GLN A 181 2.44 5.07 6.06
N ARG A 182 3.09 5.39 4.95
CA ARG A 182 3.14 4.52 3.77
C ARG A 182 4.56 4.38 3.27
N PRO A 183 5.05 3.16 3.02
CA PRO A 183 6.34 2.97 2.37
C PRO A 183 6.32 3.49 0.94
N SER A 184 7.47 3.87 0.41
CA SER A 184 7.61 4.37 -0.97
C SER A 184 7.10 3.38 -2.01
N SER A 185 7.17 2.07 -1.73
CA SER A 185 6.59 1.02 -2.56
C SER A 185 5.07 1.15 -2.71
N GLU A 186 4.35 1.41 -1.62
CA GLU A 186 2.89 1.61 -1.65
C GLU A 186 2.52 2.94 -2.32
N LEU A 187 3.31 4.00 -2.05
CA LEU A 187 3.12 5.29 -2.72
C LEU A 187 3.29 5.15 -4.24
N LEU A 188 4.26 4.36 -4.70
CA LEU A 188 4.44 4.07 -6.11
C LEU A 188 3.26 3.29 -6.70
N ILE A 189 2.87 2.18 -6.05
CA ILE A 189 1.83 1.29 -6.55
C ILE A 189 0.47 1.99 -6.63
N SER A 190 0.10 2.74 -5.59
CA SER A 190 -1.24 3.31 -5.47
C SER A 190 -1.33 4.75 -5.97
N TYR A 191 -0.27 5.55 -5.83
CA TYR A 191 -0.28 6.99 -6.13
C TYR A 191 0.62 7.37 -7.30
N GLY A 192 1.46 6.47 -7.80
CA GLY A 192 2.30 6.71 -8.96
C GLY A 192 3.55 7.56 -8.71
N PHE A 193 3.97 7.71 -7.45
CA PHE A 193 5.20 8.44 -7.10
C PHE A 193 5.92 7.78 -5.93
N ALA A 194 7.20 8.08 -5.76
CA ALA A 194 7.94 7.80 -4.53
C ALA A 194 8.69 9.07 -4.09
N PRO A 195 8.80 9.31 -2.76
CA PRO A 195 9.65 10.36 -2.22
C PRO A 195 11.13 10.17 -2.64
N GLU A 196 11.94 11.21 -2.45
CA GLU A 196 13.38 11.10 -2.66
C GLU A 196 13.99 10.04 -1.70
N VAL A 197 15.07 9.39 -2.17
CA VAL A 197 15.74 8.32 -1.41
C VAL A 197 16.16 8.81 -0.03
N GLY A 198 15.67 8.13 1.01
CA GLY A 198 15.97 8.45 2.40
C GLY A 198 15.10 9.54 3.03
N GLU A 199 14.15 10.12 2.30
CA GLU A 199 13.22 11.12 2.84
C GLU A 199 11.97 10.50 3.48
N ASN A 200 11.64 9.26 3.15
CA ASN A 200 10.48 8.58 3.71
C ASN A 200 10.85 7.76 4.96
N PRO A 201 10.48 8.21 6.17
CA PRO A 201 10.77 7.48 7.39
C PRO A 201 9.99 6.16 7.52
N ASP A 202 8.94 5.99 6.69
CA ASP A 202 8.08 4.82 6.70
C ASP A 202 8.53 3.74 5.70
N ASP A 203 9.69 3.93 5.04
CA ASP A 203 10.24 2.95 4.11
C ASP A 203 10.58 1.65 4.80
N GLU A 204 10.18 0.55 4.16
CA GLU A 204 10.37 -0.79 4.66
C GLU A 204 10.54 -1.81 3.55
N TYR A 205 11.26 -2.87 3.85
CA TYR A 205 11.30 -4.09 3.04
C TYR A 205 10.37 -5.14 3.66
N ALA A 206 9.43 -5.65 2.90
CA ALA A 206 8.51 -6.70 3.32
C ALA A 206 9.21 -8.06 3.27
N LEU A 207 9.78 -8.51 4.39
CA LEU A 207 10.43 -9.82 4.50
C LEU A 207 9.40 -10.89 4.82
N THR A 208 9.21 -11.86 3.92
CA THR A 208 8.32 -13.00 4.12
C THR A 208 9.09 -14.19 4.67
N LEU A 209 8.62 -14.74 5.79
CA LEU A 209 9.11 -15.97 6.40
C LEU A 209 8.04 -17.04 6.35
N GLY A 210 8.44 -18.28 6.10
CA GLY A 210 7.55 -19.42 6.11
C GLY A 210 8.18 -20.64 6.80
N VAL A 211 7.35 -21.58 7.21
CA VAL A 211 7.80 -22.89 7.66
C VAL A 211 8.42 -23.60 6.46
N ASP A 212 9.66 -24.08 6.58
CA ASP A 212 10.32 -24.84 5.52
C ASP A 212 9.52 -26.13 5.23
N VAL A 213 9.15 -26.33 3.99
CA VAL A 213 8.41 -27.52 3.54
C VAL A 213 9.19 -28.82 3.71
N ASN A 214 10.53 -28.73 3.80
CA ASN A 214 11.41 -29.87 4.04
C ASN A 214 11.64 -30.16 5.53
N ASP A 215 11.12 -29.31 6.44
CA ASP A 215 11.22 -29.56 7.87
C ASP A 215 10.38 -30.78 8.25
N PRO A 216 10.95 -31.79 8.91
CA PRO A 216 10.21 -32.96 9.38
C PRO A 216 8.97 -32.62 10.25
N LEU A 217 8.97 -31.45 10.86
CA LEU A 217 7.88 -30.94 11.70
C LEU A 217 7.01 -29.87 10.98
N ALA A 218 7.16 -29.68 9.67
CA ALA A 218 6.49 -28.63 8.91
C ALA A 218 4.97 -28.56 9.16
N ASP A 219 4.27 -29.68 8.98
CA ASP A 219 2.82 -29.77 9.18
C ASP A 219 2.42 -29.46 10.63
N ALA A 220 3.18 -29.99 11.59
CA ALA A 220 2.92 -29.76 13.01
C ALA A 220 3.15 -28.30 13.41
N LYS A 221 4.22 -27.67 12.92
CA LYS A 221 4.49 -26.24 13.12
C LYS A 221 3.40 -25.38 12.49
N ALA A 222 3.04 -25.66 11.24
CA ALA A 222 1.98 -24.95 10.53
C ALA A 222 0.62 -25.07 11.25
N GLN A 223 0.30 -26.23 11.79
CA GLN A 223 -0.94 -26.43 12.56
C GLN A 223 -0.91 -25.62 13.87
N VAL A 224 0.19 -25.66 14.62
CA VAL A 224 0.33 -24.91 15.88
C VAL A 224 0.24 -23.41 15.62
N LEU A 225 0.84 -22.88 14.54
CA LEU A 225 0.72 -21.48 14.16
C LEU A 225 -0.74 -21.10 13.89
N ARG A 226 -1.46 -21.90 13.09
CA ARG A 226 -2.91 -21.68 12.83
C ARG A 226 -3.74 -21.70 14.11
N ASP A 227 -3.46 -22.65 15.02
CA ASP A 227 -4.16 -22.74 16.32
C ASP A 227 -3.93 -21.49 17.19
N MET A 228 -2.83 -20.77 16.98
CA MET A 228 -2.52 -19.52 17.64
C MET A 228 -2.97 -18.26 16.87
N GLY A 229 -3.70 -18.44 15.77
CA GLY A 229 -4.15 -17.33 14.90
C GLY A 229 -3.07 -16.72 14.04
N LEU A 230 -1.95 -17.45 13.81
CA LEU A 230 -0.85 -17.04 12.96
C LEU A 230 -0.89 -17.79 11.62
N SER A 231 -0.37 -17.17 10.58
CA SER A 231 -0.16 -17.85 9.31
C SER A 231 1.13 -18.69 9.35
N PRO A 232 1.16 -19.86 8.66
CA PRO A 232 2.42 -20.57 8.40
C PRO A 232 3.41 -19.80 7.51
N VAL A 233 2.94 -18.74 6.87
CA VAL A 233 3.76 -17.80 6.11
C VAL A 233 3.37 -16.39 6.55
N GLU A 234 4.32 -15.64 7.12
CA GLU A 234 4.10 -14.30 7.64
C GLU A 234 5.07 -13.30 7.02
N THR A 235 4.63 -12.06 6.85
CA THR A 235 5.45 -10.97 6.31
C THR A 235 5.73 -9.93 7.39
N PHE A 236 6.99 -9.54 7.50
CA PHE A 236 7.47 -8.60 8.52
C PHE A 236 8.14 -7.39 7.86
N PRO A 237 7.88 -6.17 8.35
CA PRO A 237 8.55 -4.97 7.88
C PRO A 237 9.99 -4.91 8.41
N LEU A 238 10.95 -4.79 7.51
CA LEU A 238 12.34 -4.41 7.83
C LEU A 238 12.53 -2.94 7.50
N ARG A 239 12.76 -2.10 8.51
CA ARG A 239 13.00 -0.68 8.35
C ARG A 239 14.45 -0.35 8.61
N LEU A 240 14.91 0.78 8.08
CA LEU A 240 16.29 1.23 8.29
C LEU A 240 16.65 1.37 9.79
N ASN A 241 15.67 1.73 10.62
CA ASN A 241 15.84 1.92 12.07
C ASN A 241 15.50 0.69 12.90
N GLY A 242 15.16 -0.46 12.29
CA GLY A 242 14.89 -1.71 13.00
C GLY A 242 13.78 -2.58 12.37
N TYR A 243 13.43 -3.60 13.13
CA TYR A 243 12.43 -4.58 12.78
C TYR A 243 11.59 -4.96 14.00
N PRO A 244 10.36 -5.46 13.83
CA PRO A 244 9.52 -5.85 14.96
C PRO A 244 10.08 -7.07 15.68
N ARG A 245 9.99 -7.09 17.02
CA ARG A 245 10.43 -8.23 17.82
C ARG A 245 9.74 -9.53 17.42
N GLN A 246 8.51 -9.46 16.94
CA GLN A 246 7.72 -10.58 16.46
C GLN A 246 8.41 -11.34 15.33
N LEU A 247 9.21 -10.65 14.49
CA LEU A 247 10.05 -11.29 13.49
C LEU A 247 11.01 -12.32 14.12
N LEU A 248 11.71 -11.93 15.20
CA LEU A 248 12.66 -12.84 15.89
C LEU A 248 11.92 -13.99 16.57
N GLN A 249 10.77 -13.73 17.18
CA GLN A 249 9.95 -14.74 17.82
C GLN A 249 9.45 -15.77 16.82
N TYR A 250 8.90 -15.31 15.69
CA TYR A 250 8.42 -16.16 14.62
C TYR A 250 9.57 -16.97 13.99
N ALA A 251 10.67 -16.30 13.67
CA ALA A 251 11.87 -16.94 13.14
C ALA A 251 12.41 -18.03 14.08
N SER A 252 12.47 -17.77 15.38
CA SER A 252 12.93 -18.75 16.37
C SER A 252 11.99 -19.95 16.47
N PHE A 253 10.69 -19.76 16.30
CA PHE A 253 9.72 -20.85 16.30
C PHE A 253 9.82 -21.72 15.04
N ILE A 254 9.94 -21.13 13.86
CA ILE A 254 10.06 -21.92 12.62
C ILE A 254 11.40 -22.69 12.57
N LEU A 255 12.45 -22.17 13.23
CA LEU A 255 13.75 -22.82 13.32
C LEU A 255 13.83 -23.86 14.46
N CYS A 256 12.92 -23.84 15.47
CA CYS A 256 13.02 -24.76 16.58
C CYS A 256 12.83 -26.22 16.13
N ASN A 257 13.61 -27.11 16.73
CA ASN A 257 13.55 -28.54 16.42
C ASN A 257 13.46 -29.36 17.73
N PRO A 258 12.28 -29.42 18.37
CA PRO A 258 12.10 -30.21 19.59
C PRO A 258 12.19 -31.71 19.31
N GLU A 259 12.58 -32.50 20.31
CA GLU A 259 12.65 -33.94 20.18
C GLU A 259 11.26 -34.59 19.91
N LYS A 260 10.20 -33.95 20.44
CA LYS A 260 8.82 -34.43 20.29
C LYS A 260 7.91 -33.34 19.71
N PRO A 261 7.11 -33.66 18.69
CA PRO A 261 6.13 -32.72 18.14
C PRO A 261 5.16 -32.14 19.18
N SER A 262 4.86 -32.90 20.26
CA SER A 262 3.98 -32.45 21.35
C SER A 262 4.50 -31.25 22.13
N GLU A 263 5.80 -30.95 22.06
CA GLU A 263 6.43 -29.81 22.73
C GLU A 263 6.19 -28.48 21.97
N LEU A 264 5.87 -28.54 20.66
CA LEU A 264 5.67 -27.37 19.80
C LEU A 264 4.65 -26.39 20.36
N LYS A 265 3.53 -26.87 20.91
CA LYS A 265 2.50 -26.01 21.48
C LYS A 265 3.01 -25.19 22.68
N GLY A 266 3.81 -25.79 23.55
CA GLY A 266 4.42 -25.11 24.69
C GLY A 266 5.49 -24.10 24.25
N LEU A 267 6.28 -24.44 23.23
CA LEU A 267 7.26 -23.54 22.63
C LEU A 267 6.58 -22.34 21.96
N ALA A 268 5.52 -22.54 21.19
CA ALA A 268 4.73 -21.49 20.59
C ALA A 268 4.13 -20.54 21.65
N GLN A 269 3.56 -21.10 22.72
CA GLN A 269 3.06 -20.31 23.83
C GLN A 269 4.18 -19.46 24.47
N SER A 270 5.37 -20.00 24.62
CA SER A 270 6.52 -19.26 25.17
C SER A 270 7.00 -18.15 24.23
N ALA A 271 7.06 -18.41 22.91
CA ALA A 271 7.49 -17.45 21.91
C ALA A 271 6.49 -16.32 21.75
N PHE A 272 5.20 -16.61 21.73
CA PHE A 272 4.15 -15.66 21.36
C PHE A 272 3.33 -15.13 22.56
N THR A 273 3.65 -15.48 23.80
CA THR A 273 2.96 -14.97 24.99
C THR A 273 3.08 -13.44 25.06
N GLY A 274 1.96 -12.76 25.29
CA GLY A 274 1.90 -11.30 25.33
C GLY A 274 1.60 -10.64 23.98
N SER A 275 1.48 -11.42 22.92
CA SER A 275 1.05 -10.99 21.60
C SER A 275 -0.44 -11.27 21.43
N ALA A 276 -1.29 -10.62 22.24
CA ALA A 276 -2.72 -10.62 22.00
C ALA A 276 -2.96 -9.97 20.63
N ASN A 277 -3.45 -10.73 19.66
CA ASN A 277 -3.76 -10.32 18.30
C ASN A 277 -2.53 -10.04 17.40
N ILE A 278 -1.67 -11.05 17.17
CA ILE A 278 -0.50 -10.88 16.28
C ILE A 278 -0.94 -10.48 14.87
N GLY A 279 -2.01 -11.02 14.32
CA GLY A 279 -2.53 -10.63 12.99
C GLY A 279 -2.99 -9.18 12.89
N GLN A 280 -3.60 -8.62 13.95
CA GLN A 280 -3.94 -7.19 14.03
C GLN A 280 -2.77 -6.34 14.52
N SER A 281 -1.91 -6.88 15.41
CA SER A 281 -0.77 -6.17 15.99
C SER A 281 0.36 -5.91 14.99
N ILE A 282 0.56 -6.76 13.99
CA ILE A 282 1.49 -6.46 12.88
C ILE A 282 0.98 -5.25 12.09
N PHE A 283 -0.31 -5.21 11.77
CA PHE A 283 -0.95 -4.06 11.13
C PHE A 283 -0.99 -2.81 12.02
N ASP A 284 -1.20 -2.95 13.32
CA ASP A 284 -1.26 -1.85 14.29
C ASP A 284 0.12 -1.35 14.71
N SER A 285 1.15 -2.21 14.72
CA SER A 285 2.55 -1.81 14.91
C SER A 285 3.08 -1.00 13.74
N VAL A 286 2.61 -1.28 12.53
CA VAL A 286 2.85 -0.45 11.34
C VAL A 286 2.18 0.93 11.46
N ARG A 287 1.11 1.07 12.25
CA ARG A 287 0.39 2.33 12.41
C ARG A 287 0.87 3.23 13.56
N GLY A 288 1.96 2.89 14.26
CA GLY A 288 2.54 3.78 15.28
C GLY A 288 1.67 4.07 16.51
N LEU A 289 0.64 3.24 16.77
CA LEU A 289 -0.39 3.49 17.79
C LEU A 289 -0.11 2.83 19.15
N THR A 290 1.12 2.39 19.46
CA THR A 290 1.45 1.86 20.78
C THR A 290 2.40 2.76 21.57
N ASN A 291 1.95 3.97 21.92
CA ASN A 291 2.41 4.67 23.11
C ASN A 291 1.61 4.16 24.34
N GLY A 292 1.73 2.89 24.64
CA GLY A 292 1.09 2.27 25.80
C GLY A 292 2.01 1.29 26.47
N LYS A 293 2.46 1.62 27.70
CA LYS A 293 3.21 0.75 28.60
C LYS A 293 2.47 -0.56 28.89
N ALA A 294 2.51 -1.52 27.96
CA ALA A 294 2.08 -2.88 28.25
C ALA A 294 3.19 -3.58 29.06
N ARG A 295 3.10 -3.53 30.37
CA ARG A 295 3.82 -4.42 31.31
C ARG A 295 3.20 -5.82 31.29
N GLY A 296 3.20 -6.50 30.12
CA GLY A 296 2.88 -7.92 29.98
C GLY A 296 4.17 -8.72 29.89
N LYS A 297 4.14 -10.02 30.25
CA LYS A 297 5.23 -10.95 29.97
C LYS A 297 5.49 -10.93 28.47
N GLN A 298 6.64 -10.43 28.06
CA GLN A 298 7.03 -10.44 26.63
C GLN A 298 7.45 -11.86 26.25
N GLY A 299 6.95 -12.37 25.13
CA GLY A 299 7.39 -13.64 24.57
C GLY A 299 8.90 -13.69 24.34
N VAL A 300 9.45 -14.88 24.26
CA VAL A 300 10.89 -15.13 24.20
C VAL A 300 11.34 -15.56 22.81
N ILE A 301 12.62 -15.34 22.49
CA ILE A 301 13.29 -15.99 21.37
C ILE A 301 13.69 -17.38 21.84
N LEU A 302 13.23 -18.43 21.15
CA LEU A 302 13.47 -19.81 21.53
C LEU A 302 14.95 -20.19 21.33
N GLY A 303 15.42 -21.16 22.11
CA GLY A 303 16.79 -21.67 22.02
C GLY A 303 17.86 -20.82 22.70
N GLY A 304 17.46 -19.78 23.45
CA GLY A 304 18.42 -18.91 24.17
C GLY A 304 19.41 -18.23 23.22
N VAL A 305 20.69 -18.09 23.64
CA VAL A 305 21.73 -17.43 22.83
C VAL A 305 21.99 -18.17 21.52
N ALA A 306 22.02 -19.50 21.52
CA ALA A 306 22.24 -20.27 20.29
C ALA A 306 21.07 -20.10 19.29
N GLY A 307 19.83 -20.09 19.77
CA GLY A 307 18.65 -19.84 18.95
C GLY A 307 18.66 -18.42 18.37
N GLU A 308 19.06 -17.42 19.15
CA GLU A 308 19.17 -16.04 18.67
C GLU A 308 20.25 -15.89 17.59
N ILE A 309 21.37 -16.59 17.71
CA ILE A 309 22.42 -16.62 16.68
C ILE A 309 21.86 -17.24 15.39
N ALA A 310 21.24 -18.42 15.48
CA ALA A 310 20.66 -19.11 14.34
C ALA A 310 19.61 -18.26 13.60
N VAL A 311 18.76 -17.54 14.36
CA VAL A 311 17.79 -16.59 13.78
C VAL A 311 18.49 -15.49 13.01
N ARG A 312 19.54 -14.89 13.57
CA ARG A 312 20.27 -13.79 12.91
C ARG A 312 21.01 -14.24 11.66
N GLU A 313 21.61 -15.42 11.70
CA GLU A 313 22.25 -16.05 10.53
C GLU A 313 21.22 -16.29 9.42
N MET A 314 20.10 -16.91 9.71
CA MET A 314 19.02 -17.11 8.74
C MET A 314 18.54 -15.78 8.14
N LEU A 315 18.33 -14.76 8.97
CA LEU A 315 17.87 -13.44 8.49
C LEU A 315 18.93 -12.76 7.60
N ALA A 316 20.21 -12.91 7.94
CA ALA A 316 21.31 -12.37 7.13
C ALA A 316 21.37 -13.06 5.75
N ASP A 317 21.19 -14.39 5.71
CA ASP A 317 21.17 -15.16 4.48
C ASP A 317 19.98 -14.77 3.59
N LEU A 318 18.79 -14.65 4.18
CA LEU A 318 17.60 -14.19 3.45
C LEU A 318 17.74 -12.76 2.91
N CYS A 319 18.34 -11.86 3.68
CA CYS A 319 18.63 -10.51 3.19
C CYS A 319 19.64 -10.52 2.05
N ALA A 320 20.68 -11.36 2.14
CA ALA A 320 21.68 -11.49 1.07
C ALA A 320 21.05 -12.07 -0.21
N GLU A 321 20.19 -13.08 -0.08
CA GLU A 321 19.43 -13.64 -1.20
C GLU A 321 18.53 -12.58 -1.83
N ALA A 322 17.75 -11.86 -1.02
CA ALA A 322 16.88 -10.78 -1.48
C ALA A 322 17.66 -9.70 -2.24
N LEU A 323 18.81 -9.28 -1.73
CA LEU A 323 19.68 -8.30 -2.41
C LEU A 323 20.22 -8.84 -3.73
N SER A 324 20.54 -10.13 -3.81
CA SER A 324 21.05 -10.74 -5.04
C SER A 324 20.00 -10.83 -6.16
N ALA A 325 18.72 -10.79 -5.80
CA ALA A 325 17.61 -10.80 -6.76
C ALA A 325 17.46 -9.48 -7.54
N TYR A 326 17.98 -8.37 -7.02
CA TYR A 326 17.94 -7.08 -7.70
C TYR A 326 18.92 -7.04 -8.89
N PRO A 327 18.51 -6.48 -10.03
CA PRO A 327 19.35 -6.43 -11.24
C PRO A 327 20.50 -5.42 -11.16
N ASN A 328 20.42 -4.47 -10.24
CA ASN A 328 21.38 -3.39 -10.08
C ASN A 328 21.96 -3.39 -8.66
N THR A 329 23.16 -2.83 -8.52
CA THR A 329 23.70 -2.48 -7.20
C THR A 329 23.00 -1.24 -6.64
N LEU A 330 23.05 -1.06 -5.32
CA LEU A 330 22.51 0.11 -4.63
C LEU A 330 23.09 1.43 -5.17
N GLU A 331 24.39 1.47 -5.46
CA GLU A 331 25.07 2.64 -6.03
C GLU A 331 24.51 3.02 -7.40
N LYS A 332 24.23 2.01 -8.22
CA LYS A 332 23.65 2.22 -9.56
C LYS A 332 22.22 2.76 -9.43
N ASP A 333 21.40 2.17 -8.56
CA ASP A 333 20.02 2.64 -8.34
C ASP A 333 19.99 4.06 -7.75
N LYS A 334 20.89 4.39 -6.81
CA LYS A 334 21.06 5.77 -6.32
C LYS A 334 21.45 6.75 -7.44
N GLY A 335 22.34 6.33 -8.33
CA GLY A 335 22.72 7.12 -9.50
C GLY A 335 21.54 7.38 -10.44
N LEU A 336 20.71 6.37 -10.67
CA LEU A 336 19.49 6.50 -11.47
C LEU A 336 18.47 7.44 -10.82
N ALA A 337 18.24 7.31 -9.52
CA ALA A 337 17.35 8.19 -8.75
C ALA A 337 17.78 9.66 -8.80
N GLN A 338 19.09 9.93 -8.83
CA GLN A 338 19.66 11.28 -8.94
C GLN A 338 19.64 11.86 -10.37
N GLY A 339 19.04 11.15 -11.32
CA GLY A 339 18.92 11.65 -12.72
C GLY A 339 20.17 11.49 -13.57
N ARG A 340 21.16 10.69 -13.15
CA ARG A 340 22.29 10.25 -13.97
C ARG A 340 21.88 9.06 -14.85
N MET A 341 20.84 9.25 -15.66
CA MET A 341 20.31 8.17 -16.49
C MET A 341 21.17 7.91 -17.71
N PRO A 342 21.54 6.65 -18.02
CA PRO A 342 21.80 6.28 -19.40
C PRO A 342 20.51 6.39 -20.21
N ASP A 343 20.60 6.79 -21.48
CA ASP A 343 19.47 6.82 -22.40
C ASP A 343 18.74 5.47 -22.38
N PHE A 344 17.49 5.47 -21.93
CA PHE A 344 16.66 4.27 -21.97
C PHE A 344 16.13 4.10 -23.41
N PRO A 345 16.44 3.01 -24.10
CA PRO A 345 15.78 2.70 -25.35
C PRO A 345 14.28 2.51 -25.08
N GLY A 346 13.45 3.36 -25.66
CA GLY A 346 12.00 3.29 -25.51
C GLY A 346 11.35 4.45 -24.72
N ALA A 347 12.12 5.41 -24.22
CA ALA A 347 11.55 6.63 -23.62
C ALA A 347 10.62 7.37 -24.59
N ASP A 348 10.86 7.25 -25.89
CA ASP A 348 10.06 7.86 -26.95
C ASP A 348 8.72 7.12 -27.24
N ALA A 349 8.56 5.90 -26.71
CA ALA A 349 7.33 5.12 -26.91
C ALA A 349 6.16 5.57 -25.99
N TRP A 350 6.42 6.40 -25.01
CA TRP A 350 5.40 7.00 -24.14
C TRP A 350 4.80 8.24 -24.78
N THR A 351 4.24 8.07 -25.97
CA THR A 351 3.61 9.17 -26.70
C THR A 351 2.42 9.73 -25.90
N GLY A 352 2.62 10.91 -25.31
CA GLY A 352 1.61 11.66 -24.57
C GLY A 352 1.96 11.99 -23.11
N VAL A 353 3.06 11.49 -22.58
CA VAL A 353 3.57 11.88 -21.26
C VAL A 353 4.79 12.79 -21.44
N ALA A 354 4.81 13.94 -20.75
CA ALA A 354 5.96 14.83 -20.81
C ALA A 354 7.25 14.09 -20.37
N PRO A 355 8.41 14.34 -21.03
CA PRO A 355 9.68 13.70 -20.68
C PRO A 355 10.05 13.80 -19.19
N ASP A 356 9.65 14.88 -18.53
CA ASP A 356 9.89 15.09 -17.11
C ASP A 356 9.03 14.20 -16.22
N ALA A 357 7.81 13.82 -16.64
CA ALA A 357 6.98 12.88 -15.93
C ALA A 357 7.53 11.46 -16.03
N ILE A 358 8.07 11.07 -17.19
CA ILE A 358 8.77 9.78 -17.38
C ILE A 358 9.99 9.71 -16.46
N ARG A 359 10.80 10.77 -16.43
CA ARG A 359 11.97 10.88 -15.54
C ARG A 359 11.56 10.82 -14.07
N ALA A 360 10.46 11.45 -13.69
CA ALA A 360 9.91 11.40 -12.33
C ALA A 360 9.51 9.97 -11.96
N THR A 361 8.78 9.26 -12.83
CA THR A 361 8.37 7.86 -12.62
C THR A 361 9.59 6.93 -12.48
N GLN A 362 10.59 7.10 -13.33
CA GLN A 362 11.82 6.28 -13.27
C GLN A 362 12.62 6.57 -12.00
N ARG A 363 12.70 7.84 -11.54
CA ARG A 363 13.30 8.19 -10.24
C ARG A 363 12.53 7.54 -9.09
N SER A 364 11.20 7.57 -9.16
CA SER A 364 10.33 6.95 -8.17
C SER A 364 10.53 5.44 -8.08
N VAL A 365 10.67 4.74 -9.22
CA VAL A 365 10.98 3.30 -9.24
C VAL A 365 12.33 3.02 -8.59
N SER A 366 13.36 3.80 -8.93
CA SER A 366 14.69 3.63 -8.35
C SER A 366 14.70 3.95 -6.85
N ALA A 367 13.94 4.96 -6.41
CA ALA A 367 13.78 5.29 -5.00
C ALA A 367 13.04 4.19 -4.22
N ALA A 368 12.02 3.57 -4.80
CA ALA A 368 11.28 2.46 -4.18
C ALA A 368 12.07 1.15 -4.07
N ARG A 369 13.24 1.05 -4.76
CA ARG A 369 14.16 -0.10 -4.67
C ARG A 369 15.26 0.08 -3.62
N VAL A 370 15.48 1.28 -3.13
CA VAL A 370 16.49 1.64 -2.13
C VAL A 370 15.91 1.65 -0.74
#